data_d5477df63a45e72510ef6b29cd66b18c
#
_entry.id   d5477df63a45e72510ef6b29cd66b18c
#
_cell.length_a   1.000
_cell.length_b   1.000
_cell.length_c   1.000
_cell.angle_alpha   90.00
_cell.angle_beta   90.00
_cell.angle_gamma   90.00
#
_symmetry.space_group_name_H-M   'P 1'
#
loop_
_entity.id
_entity.type
_entity.pdbx_description
1 polymer ?
#
loop_
_entity_poly.entity_id
_entity_poly.type
_entity_poly.pdbx_seq_one_letter_code
_entity_poly.pdbx_strand_id
1 'polypeptide(L)'
;MLLGLFVVSGAACARRDASESPHRELYLLDDAERQERLLAGARQEGVVVIYTSLNTQDSGPLTQAFEARFGVKTELWRSSSDRVVQRAVAEARAGRLTYDVVETNGPEMEACFREGLLEQFHSPHFRDLAPAAFPLHRHYVADRFNFFTIAYNTDLVPPDEVPNTYDDLLHPRFEGRLGLEAGDVDWFGAMVKHMGEEPGLAFFTRLASMRPQIRSGHTLMGQVVASGEIPIAANIYNHNAERLAVQGAPIRWRALDPTFGRPNSIGLTRRAPHPHAALLFADFLLSPEGQTILRDRNRVPSSGVVDSALNDFLFQTIDPLISLDEDEKWSTMWSELFLKGQAVTRDVA
;
A
#
# COMPACT_ATOMS: atom_id res chain seq x y z
N MET A 1 29.00 67.70 28.52
CA MET A 1 27.87 66.77 28.64
C MET A 1 27.80 65.99 27.30
N LEU A 2 28.51 64.86 27.23
CA LEU A 2 28.51 63.96 26.06
C LEU A 2 27.55 62.81 26.32
N LEU A 3 26.53 62.70 25.50
CA LEU A 3 25.61 61.52 25.45
C LEU A 3 26.27 60.43 24.59
N GLY A 4 26.63 59.32 25.19
CA GLY A 4 27.07 58.14 24.46
C GLY A 4 25.87 57.32 23.96
N LEU A 5 25.80 57.10 22.63
CA LEU A 5 24.85 56.21 21.99
C LEU A 5 25.37 54.78 22.11
N PHE A 6 24.71 53.94 22.88
CA PHE A 6 24.91 52.48 22.85
C PHE A 6 24.09 51.89 21.68
N VAL A 7 24.78 51.42 20.64
CA VAL A 7 24.19 50.59 19.60
C VAL A 7 24.18 49.16 20.10
N VAL A 8 23.02 48.67 20.50
CA VAL A 8 22.80 47.23 20.78
C VAL A 8 22.60 46.53 19.45
N SER A 9 23.64 45.83 19.01
CA SER A 9 23.57 44.93 17.85
C SER A 9 22.77 43.68 18.26
N GLY A 10 21.50 43.67 17.94
CA GLY A 10 20.63 42.49 18.10
C GLY A 10 20.95 41.42 17.07
N ALA A 11 21.77 40.45 17.44
CA ALA A 11 21.85 39.21 16.67
C ALA A 11 20.47 38.51 16.74
N ALA A 12 19.69 38.63 15.69
CA ALA A 12 18.48 37.84 15.49
C ALA A 12 18.92 36.38 15.29
N CYS A 13 19.00 35.64 16.39
CA CYS A 13 19.06 34.20 16.36
C CYS A 13 17.69 33.73 15.79
N ALA A 14 17.64 33.40 14.49
CA ALA A 14 16.48 32.78 13.90
C ALA A 14 16.18 31.51 14.71
N ARG A 15 15.11 31.55 15.51
CA ARG A 15 14.55 30.36 16.13
C ARG A 15 14.12 29.47 14.95
N ARG A 16 14.90 28.42 14.67
CA ARG A 16 14.44 27.32 13.82
C ARG A 16 13.14 26.84 14.45
N ASP A 17 12.09 26.93 13.67
CA ASP A 17 10.78 26.47 14.10
C ASP A 17 10.93 24.99 14.50
N ALA A 18 10.57 24.64 15.74
CA ALA A 18 10.66 23.27 16.26
C ALA A 18 9.78 22.27 15.46
N SER A 19 9.04 22.77 14.47
CA SER A 19 8.20 22.03 13.53
C SER A 19 8.95 21.51 12.30
N GLU A 20 10.12 22.06 11.95
CA GLU A 20 10.85 21.59 10.75
C GLU A 20 11.68 20.33 11.03
N SER A 21 11.60 19.36 10.08
CA SER A 21 12.42 18.16 10.12
C SER A 21 13.90 18.51 9.99
N PRO A 22 14.80 17.95 10.83
CA PRO A 22 16.24 18.17 10.70
C PRO A 22 16.81 17.63 9.37
N HIS A 23 16.06 16.75 8.68
CA HIS A 23 16.48 16.07 7.45
C HIS A 23 15.83 16.63 6.17
N ARG A 24 14.97 17.67 6.30
CA ARG A 24 14.21 18.21 5.17
C ARG A 24 15.10 18.62 3.99
N GLU A 25 16.21 19.32 4.26
CA GLU A 25 17.14 19.73 3.21
C GLU A 25 17.75 18.52 2.48
N LEU A 26 18.13 17.47 3.20
CA LEU A 26 18.66 16.24 2.63
C LEU A 26 17.58 15.51 1.81
N TYR A 27 16.37 15.37 2.35
CA TYR A 27 15.31 14.64 1.70
C TYR A 27 14.80 15.30 0.42
N LEU A 28 14.92 16.61 0.32
CA LEU A 28 14.53 17.38 -0.88
C LEU A 28 15.71 17.70 -1.82
N LEU A 29 16.89 17.12 -1.55
CA LEU A 29 18.08 17.34 -2.38
C LEU A 29 17.83 16.88 -3.82
N ASP A 30 18.11 17.77 -4.79
CA ASP A 30 17.93 17.52 -6.24
C ASP A 30 19.03 18.23 -7.03
N ASP A 31 20.28 18.07 -6.62
CA ASP A 31 21.45 18.59 -7.32
C ASP A 31 22.29 17.48 -7.98
N ALA A 32 23.28 17.87 -8.77
CA ALA A 32 24.12 16.94 -9.50
C ALA A 32 24.96 16.01 -8.60
N GLU A 33 25.25 16.43 -7.36
CA GLU A 33 26.07 15.69 -6.40
C GLU A 33 25.23 14.77 -5.49
N ARG A 34 23.90 14.83 -5.62
CA ARG A 34 22.94 14.12 -4.76
C ARG A 34 23.31 12.65 -4.56
N GLN A 35 23.54 11.92 -5.65
CA GLN A 35 23.79 10.47 -5.59
C GLN A 35 25.09 10.15 -4.85
N GLU A 36 26.14 10.92 -5.07
CA GLU A 36 27.43 10.74 -4.40
C GLU A 36 27.30 11.02 -2.89
N ARG A 37 26.64 12.12 -2.54
CA ARG A 37 26.39 12.51 -1.14
C ARG A 37 25.56 11.48 -0.40
N LEU A 38 24.49 10.98 -1.03
CA LEU A 38 23.64 9.93 -0.43
C LEU A 38 24.42 8.64 -0.19
N LEU A 39 25.17 8.20 -1.20
CA LEU A 39 25.94 6.97 -1.08
C LEU A 39 27.04 7.08 -0.01
N ALA A 40 27.75 8.20 0.04
CA ALA A 40 28.78 8.43 1.05
C ALA A 40 28.19 8.47 2.48
N GLY A 41 27.09 9.21 2.67
CA GLY A 41 26.39 9.29 3.94
C GLY A 41 25.80 7.96 4.39
N ALA A 42 25.11 7.25 3.50
CA ALA A 42 24.51 5.95 3.78
C ALA A 42 25.56 4.88 4.17
N ARG A 43 26.73 4.89 3.52
CA ARG A 43 27.83 4.01 3.89
C ARG A 43 28.44 4.35 5.26
N GLN A 44 28.47 5.62 5.62
CA GLN A 44 28.89 6.06 6.93
C GLN A 44 27.88 5.66 8.01
N GLU A 45 26.58 5.74 7.73
CA GLU A 45 25.50 5.29 8.59
C GLU A 45 25.48 3.77 8.73
N GLY A 46 25.79 3.04 7.63
CA GLY A 46 26.04 1.59 7.59
C GLY A 46 24.79 0.71 7.62
N VAL A 47 23.62 1.27 7.98
CA VAL A 47 22.36 0.51 8.12
C VAL A 47 21.16 1.37 7.77
N VAL A 48 20.07 0.75 7.32
CA VAL A 48 18.72 1.31 7.26
C VAL A 48 17.74 0.39 7.98
N VAL A 49 16.93 0.94 8.87
CA VAL A 49 15.91 0.22 9.64
C VAL A 49 14.53 0.48 9.01
N ILE A 50 13.87 -0.59 8.60
CA ILE A 50 12.62 -0.54 7.81
C ILE A 50 11.50 -1.24 8.58
N TYR A 51 10.43 -0.51 8.86
CA TYR A 51 9.19 -1.07 9.37
C TYR A 51 8.26 -1.32 8.18
N THR A 52 7.90 -2.60 7.95
CA THR A 52 7.18 -2.98 6.74
C THR A 52 6.07 -3.99 6.99
N SER A 53 5.01 -3.90 6.17
CA SER A 53 3.98 -4.94 6.06
C SER A 53 4.23 -5.91 4.89
N LEU A 54 5.22 -5.63 4.03
CA LEU A 54 5.58 -6.50 2.92
C LEU A 54 6.09 -7.85 3.46
N ASN A 55 5.58 -8.95 2.91
CA ASN A 55 6.00 -10.27 3.37
C ASN A 55 7.48 -10.54 3.07
N THR A 56 8.08 -11.45 3.84
CA THR A 56 9.51 -11.74 3.77
C THR A 56 9.95 -12.37 2.44
N GLN A 57 9.06 -13.04 1.74
CA GLN A 57 9.35 -13.61 0.42
C GLN A 57 9.56 -12.52 -0.64
N ASP A 58 8.93 -11.36 -0.47
CA ASP A 58 9.03 -10.23 -1.39
C ASP A 58 10.07 -9.20 -0.90
N SER A 59 10.12 -8.90 0.40
CA SER A 59 11.11 -7.95 0.95
C SER A 59 12.55 -8.50 0.94
N GLY A 60 12.74 -9.81 1.11
CA GLY A 60 14.06 -10.43 1.11
C GLY A 60 14.88 -10.15 -0.16
N PRO A 61 14.37 -10.44 -1.38
CA PRO A 61 15.07 -10.11 -2.62
C PRO A 61 15.39 -8.62 -2.79
N LEU A 62 14.49 -7.72 -2.35
CA LEU A 62 14.70 -6.27 -2.38
C LEU A 62 15.86 -5.86 -1.50
N THR A 63 15.87 -6.31 -0.24
CA THR A 63 16.93 -5.96 0.71
C THR A 63 18.27 -6.55 0.31
N GLN A 64 18.32 -7.80 -0.16
CA GLN A 64 19.54 -8.42 -0.66
C GLN A 64 20.14 -7.67 -1.86
N ALA A 65 19.31 -7.24 -2.81
CA ALA A 65 19.78 -6.46 -3.96
C ALA A 65 20.29 -5.07 -3.53
N PHE A 66 19.60 -4.40 -2.60
CA PHE A 66 20.06 -3.14 -2.03
C PHE A 66 21.41 -3.28 -1.33
N GLU A 67 21.55 -4.26 -0.44
CA GLU A 67 22.80 -4.53 0.29
C GLU A 67 23.96 -4.85 -0.65
N ALA A 68 23.72 -5.71 -1.64
CA ALA A 68 24.73 -6.08 -2.63
C ALA A 68 25.20 -4.88 -3.47
N ARG A 69 24.26 -3.97 -3.83
CA ARG A 69 24.57 -2.81 -4.66
C ARG A 69 25.28 -1.70 -3.92
N PHE A 70 24.87 -1.40 -2.69
CA PHE A 70 25.30 -0.18 -1.98
C PHE A 70 26.26 -0.46 -0.81
N GLY A 71 26.30 -1.70 -0.30
CA GLY A 71 27.12 -2.06 0.85
C GLY A 71 26.56 -1.53 2.17
N VAL A 72 25.27 -1.18 2.22
CA VAL A 72 24.54 -0.70 3.41
C VAL A 72 23.64 -1.84 3.89
N LYS A 73 23.65 -2.17 5.17
CA LYS A 73 22.82 -3.23 5.75
C LYS A 73 21.37 -2.82 5.85
N THR A 74 20.47 -3.80 5.83
CA THR A 74 19.04 -3.59 6.07
C THR A 74 18.60 -4.33 7.32
N GLU A 75 17.87 -3.65 8.21
CA GLU A 75 17.19 -4.26 9.34
C GLU A 75 15.69 -4.15 9.15
N LEU A 76 15.03 -5.28 9.00
CA LEU A 76 13.59 -5.34 8.79
C LEU A 76 12.86 -5.69 10.08
N TRP A 77 11.90 -4.86 10.45
CA TRP A 77 10.84 -5.28 11.35
C TRP A 77 9.53 -5.43 10.56
N ARG A 78 9.08 -6.67 10.40
CA ARG A 78 7.87 -6.99 9.64
C ARG A 78 6.70 -7.35 10.56
N SER A 79 5.53 -6.74 10.31
CA SER A 79 4.27 -7.08 10.99
C SER A 79 3.06 -6.81 10.07
N SER A 80 1.84 -6.99 10.59
CA SER A 80 0.63 -6.48 9.92
C SER A 80 0.64 -4.95 9.88
N SER A 81 -0.07 -4.37 8.91
CA SER A 81 -0.07 -2.92 8.66
C SER A 81 -0.46 -2.10 9.88
N ASP A 82 -1.52 -2.50 10.58
CA ASP A 82 -1.98 -1.89 11.82
C ASP A 82 -0.91 -1.89 12.93
N ARG A 83 -0.20 -3.02 13.09
CA ARG A 83 0.89 -3.12 14.07
C ARG A 83 2.11 -2.29 13.69
N VAL A 84 2.39 -2.15 12.41
CA VAL A 84 3.46 -1.25 11.93
C VAL A 84 3.18 0.17 12.39
N VAL A 85 1.98 0.69 12.15
CA VAL A 85 1.60 2.04 12.58
C VAL A 85 1.59 2.16 14.11
N GLN A 86 0.94 1.23 14.80
CA GLN A 86 0.87 1.26 16.27
C GLN A 86 2.26 1.36 16.90
N ARG A 87 3.21 0.56 16.43
CA ARG A 87 4.58 0.59 16.92
C ARG A 87 5.30 1.90 16.57
N ALA A 88 5.20 2.34 15.31
CA ALA A 88 5.82 3.57 14.85
C ALA A 88 5.35 4.78 15.67
N VAL A 89 4.04 4.91 15.88
CA VAL A 89 3.43 5.97 16.70
C VAL A 89 3.85 5.87 18.16
N ALA A 90 3.83 4.66 18.76
CA ALA A 90 4.21 4.46 20.15
C ALA A 90 5.67 4.84 20.41
N GLU A 91 6.59 4.45 19.54
CA GLU A 91 8.01 4.81 19.64
C GLU A 91 8.23 6.33 19.47
N ALA A 92 7.55 6.95 18.51
CA ALA A 92 7.62 8.38 18.29
C ALA A 92 7.11 9.18 19.51
N ARG A 93 5.98 8.79 20.08
CA ARG A 93 5.42 9.40 21.30
C ARG A 93 6.32 9.21 22.52
N ALA A 94 7.06 8.10 22.57
CA ALA A 94 8.07 7.84 23.62
C ALA A 94 9.40 8.57 23.38
N GLY A 95 9.53 9.34 22.27
CA GLY A 95 10.78 10.03 21.90
C GLY A 95 11.90 9.06 21.49
N ARG A 96 11.58 7.83 21.16
CA ARG A 96 12.53 6.78 20.73
C ARG A 96 12.22 6.37 19.30
N LEU A 97 12.82 7.06 18.33
CA LEU A 97 12.72 6.71 16.92
C LEU A 97 13.86 5.75 16.58
N THR A 98 13.53 4.49 16.31
CA THR A 98 14.49 3.42 16.03
C THR A 98 14.38 2.93 14.58
N TYR A 99 13.56 3.57 13.76
CA TYR A 99 13.31 3.22 12.37
C TYR A 99 13.50 4.44 11.46
N ASP A 100 13.87 4.17 10.23
CA ASP A 100 14.17 5.17 9.20
C ASP A 100 13.07 5.28 8.16
N VAL A 101 12.48 4.15 7.83
CA VAL A 101 11.50 3.98 6.76
C VAL A 101 10.26 3.26 7.29
N VAL A 102 9.09 3.73 6.88
CA VAL A 102 7.83 2.99 7.00
C VAL A 102 7.35 2.62 5.61
N GLU A 103 7.00 1.35 5.42
CA GLU A 103 6.43 0.84 4.19
C GLU A 103 5.20 -0.02 4.54
N THR A 104 3.99 0.44 4.14
CA THR A 104 2.73 -0.23 4.47
C THR A 104 1.59 0.24 3.57
N ASN A 105 0.34 -0.18 3.83
CA ASN A 105 -0.83 0.21 3.06
C ASN A 105 -1.15 1.70 3.16
N GLY A 106 -1.88 2.22 2.21
CA GLY A 106 -2.26 3.63 2.11
C GLY A 106 -2.92 4.23 3.36
N PRO A 107 -3.96 3.61 3.94
CA PRO A 107 -4.59 4.13 5.17
C PRO A 107 -3.61 4.28 6.34
N GLU A 108 -2.77 3.29 6.55
CA GLU A 108 -1.77 3.30 7.61
C GLU A 108 -0.67 4.34 7.35
N MET A 109 -0.28 4.53 6.08
CA MET A 109 0.65 5.61 5.72
C MET A 109 0.04 6.99 5.95
N GLU A 110 -1.23 7.17 5.63
CA GLU A 110 -1.96 8.40 5.93
C GLU A 110 -2.05 8.66 7.44
N ALA A 111 -2.27 7.63 8.24
CA ALA A 111 -2.22 7.72 9.71
C ALA A 111 -0.83 8.17 10.20
N CYS A 112 0.26 7.61 9.66
CA CYS A 112 1.62 8.06 9.97
C CYS A 112 1.86 9.53 9.58
N PHE A 113 1.32 9.97 8.45
CA PHE A 113 1.37 11.37 8.03
C PHE A 113 0.62 12.29 9.01
N ARG A 114 -0.61 11.96 9.39
CA ARG A 114 -1.41 12.72 10.36
C ARG A 114 -0.78 12.82 11.76
N GLU A 115 -0.07 11.78 12.17
CA GLU A 115 0.73 11.79 13.42
C GLU A 115 2.05 12.60 13.28
N GLY A 116 2.32 13.18 12.11
CA GLY A 116 3.52 14.00 11.86
C GLY A 116 4.83 13.21 11.85
N LEU A 117 4.77 11.91 11.56
CA LEU A 117 5.95 11.03 11.56
C LEU A 117 6.78 11.14 10.28
N LEU A 118 6.14 11.49 9.17
CA LEU A 118 6.75 11.45 7.84
C LEU A 118 7.20 12.84 7.37
N GLU A 119 8.22 12.87 6.52
CA GLU A 119 8.69 14.08 5.85
C GLU A 119 8.60 13.92 4.33
N GLN A 120 8.38 15.01 3.63
CA GLN A 120 8.46 15.04 2.18
C GLN A 120 9.88 14.68 1.72
N PHE A 121 9.97 13.94 0.64
CA PHE A 121 11.23 13.62 0.01
C PHE A 121 11.13 13.72 -1.51
N HIS A 122 12.29 13.82 -2.14
CA HIS A 122 12.44 13.80 -3.58
C HIS A 122 13.17 12.53 -4.02
N SER A 123 12.72 11.94 -5.13
CA SER A 123 13.43 10.86 -5.81
C SER A 123 13.49 11.14 -7.31
N PRO A 124 14.64 10.92 -7.98
CA PRO A 124 14.74 11.08 -9.43
C PRO A 124 13.80 10.13 -10.19
N HIS A 125 13.30 9.08 -9.52
CA HIS A 125 12.38 8.09 -10.08
C HIS A 125 10.92 8.51 -10.02
N PHE A 126 10.58 9.62 -9.36
CA PHE A 126 9.18 10.11 -9.30
C PHE A 126 8.56 10.35 -10.67
N ARG A 127 9.36 10.75 -11.67
CA ARG A 127 8.91 10.94 -13.06
C ARG A 127 8.47 9.65 -13.74
N ASP A 128 8.92 8.51 -13.25
CA ASP A 128 8.66 7.18 -13.81
C ASP A 128 7.45 6.51 -13.17
N LEU A 129 6.86 7.11 -12.10
CA LEU A 129 5.74 6.55 -11.37
C LEU A 129 4.40 7.02 -11.95
N ALA A 130 3.38 6.18 -11.81
CA ALA A 130 2.01 6.55 -12.16
C ALA A 130 1.55 7.76 -11.33
N PRO A 131 0.78 8.71 -11.90
CA PRO A 131 0.24 9.85 -11.15
C PRO A 131 -0.54 9.45 -9.89
N ALA A 132 -1.21 8.32 -9.94
CA ALA A 132 -1.95 7.72 -8.82
C ALA A 132 -1.07 7.26 -7.64
N ALA A 133 0.27 7.22 -7.81
CA ALA A 133 1.20 6.88 -6.73
C ALA A 133 1.36 7.99 -5.68
N PHE A 134 0.92 9.22 -5.98
CA PHE A 134 1.20 10.38 -5.15
C PHE A 134 -0.04 10.88 -4.41
N PRO A 135 -0.04 10.91 -3.06
CA PRO A 135 -1.01 11.70 -2.32
C PRO A 135 -0.73 13.20 -2.52
N LEU A 136 -1.76 14.03 -2.31
CA LEU A 136 -1.64 15.48 -2.52
C LEU A 136 -0.51 16.12 -1.69
N HIS A 137 -0.31 15.66 -0.46
CA HIS A 137 0.70 16.21 0.46
C HIS A 137 2.13 15.69 0.24
N ARG A 138 2.33 14.61 -0.57
CA ARG A 138 3.64 14.05 -0.97
C ARG A 138 4.60 13.66 0.18
N HIS A 139 4.08 13.25 1.34
CA HIS A 139 4.89 12.75 2.46
C HIS A 139 5.18 11.25 2.38
N TYR A 140 4.51 10.57 1.49
CA TYR A 140 4.77 9.19 1.11
C TYR A 140 4.44 9.00 -0.38
N VAL A 141 4.86 7.91 -0.95
CA VAL A 141 4.59 7.56 -2.35
C VAL A 141 4.30 6.08 -2.46
N ALA A 142 3.34 5.70 -3.30
CA ALA A 142 3.08 4.29 -3.54
C ALA A 142 4.27 3.64 -4.26
N ASP A 143 4.75 2.53 -3.72
CA ASP A 143 5.75 1.68 -4.37
C ASP A 143 5.10 0.55 -5.19
N ARG A 144 3.86 0.19 -4.88
CA ARG A 144 3.07 -0.83 -5.58
C ARG A 144 1.58 -0.65 -5.33
N PHE A 145 0.77 -1.39 -6.11
CA PHE A 145 -0.68 -1.46 -5.94
C PHE A 145 -1.15 -2.89 -5.70
N ASN A 146 -2.24 -3.04 -4.95
CA ASN A 146 -3.02 -4.26 -4.84
C ASN A 146 -4.38 -4.01 -5.50
N PHE A 147 -4.64 -4.62 -6.66
CA PHE A 147 -5.88 -4.42 -7.40
C PHE A 147 -6.94 -5.43 -7.00
N PHE A 148 -8.12 -4.93 -6.68
CA PHE A 148 -9.31 -5.73 -6.45
C PHE A 148 -9.92 -6.17 -7.79
N THR A 149 -9.97 -7.47 -8.00
CA THR A 149 -10.47 -8.08 -9.22
C THR A 149 -11.37 -9.26 -8.89
N ILE A 150 -12.12 -9.76 -9.86
CA ILE A 150 -12.66 -11.10 -9.72
C ILE A 150 -11.58 -12.14 -9.99
N ALA A 151 -11.68 -13.30 -9.33
CA ALA A 151 -10.96 -14.50 -9.75
C ALA A 151 -11.92 -15.67 -9.87
N TYR A 152 -11.66 -16.57 -10.81
CA TYR A 152 -12.53 -17.69 -11.10
C TYR A 152 -11.74 -18.96 -11.43
N ASN A 153 -12.33 -20.10 -11.10
CA ASN A 153 -11.80 -21.40 -11.45
C ASN A 153 -12.16 -21.74 -12.91
N THR A 154 -11.16 -22.00 -13.74
CA THR A 154 -11.34 -22.23 -15.19
C THR A 154 -12.01 -23.55 -15.54
N ASP A 155 -12.02 -24.52 -14.62
CA ASP A 155 -12.70 -25.81 -14.81
C ASP A 155 -14.19 -25.73 -14.47
N LEU A 156 -14.61 -24.70 -13.68
CA LEU A 156 -15.96 -24.55 -13.18
C LEU A 156 -16.72 -23.35 -13.76
N VAL A 157 -16.01 -22.38 -14.34
CA VAL A 157 -16.58 -21.19 -14.98
C VAL A 157 -16.09 -21.13 -16.42
N PRO A 158 -16.90 -21.56 -17.41
CA PRO A 158 -16.55 -21.48 -18.82
C PRO A 158 -16.28 -20.06 -19.29
N PRO A 159 -15.47 -19.86 -20.35
CA PRO A 159 -15.06 -18.52 -20.81
C PRO A 159 -16.20 -17.56 -21.12
N ASP A 160 -17.32 -18.08 -21.65
CA ASP A 160 -18.54 -17.34 -22.00
C ASP A 160 -19.42 -17.02 -20.79
N GLU A 161 -19.12 -17.61 -19.63
CA GLU A 161 -19.80 -17.36 -18.37
C GLU A 161 -19.02 -16.46 -17.40
N VAL A 162 -17.79 -16.07 -17.74
CA VAL A 162 -16.97 -15.19 -16.88
C VAL A 162 -17.59 -13.80 -16.86
N PRO A 163 -17.89 -13.23 -15.67
CA PRO A 163 -18.43 -11.87 -15.53
C PRO A 163 -17.59 -10.81 -16.25
N ASN A 164 -18.26 -9.91 -16.96
CA ASN A 164 -17.66 -8.73 -17.60
C ASN A 164 -17.99 -7.44 -16.86
N THR A 165 -19.02 -7.46 -16.02
CA THR A 165 -19.49 -6.36 -15.20
C THR A 165 -19.75 -6.84 -13.77
N TYR A 166 -19.86 -5.92 -12.82
CA TYR A 166 -20.26 -6.26 -11.46
C TYR A 166 -21.70 -6.80 -11.39
N ASP A 167 -22.61 -6.33 -12.26
CA ASP A 167 -23.99 -6.84 -12.32
C ASP A 167 -24.05 -8.31 -12.74
N ASP A 168 -23.09 -8.80 -13.54
CA ASP A 168 -23.02 -10.21 -13.92
C ASP A 168 -22.78 -11.13 -12.71
N LEU A 169 -22.18 -10.63 -11.62
CA LEU A 169 -22.03 -11.36 -10.36
C LEU A 169 -23.36 -11.69 -9.69
N LEU A 170 -24.42 -10.96 -10.03
CA LEU A 170 -25.77 -11.16 -9.51
C LEU A 170 -26.58 -12.21 -10.30
N HIS A 171 -25.94 -12.88 -11.29
CA HIS A 171 -26.62 -13.92 -12.03
C HIS A 171 -26.91 -15.14 -11.11
N PRO A 172 -28.13 -15.73 -11.16
CA PRO A 172 -28.55 -16.82 -10.25
C PRO A 172 -27.59 -18.01 -10.16
N ARG A 173 -26.82 -18.30 -11.22
CA ARG A 173 -25.82 -19.38 -11.24
C ARG A 173 -24.72 -19.23 -10.16
N PHE A 174 -24.46 -18.01 -9.66
CA PHE A 174 -23.48 -17.74 -8.64
C PHE A 174 -24.08 -17.71 -7.21
N GLU A 175 -25.38 -17.89 -7.06
CA GLU A 175 -26.02 -17.93 -5.75
C GLU A 175 -25.42 -19.05 -4.87
N GLY A 176 -24.93 -18.67 -3.68
CA GLY A 176 -24.21 -19.56 -2.76
C GLY A 176 -22.83 -20.01 -3.24
N ARG A 177 -22.36 -19.53 -4.39
CA ARG A 177 -21.12 -19.95 -5.06
C ARG A 177 -20.13 -18.80 -5.27
N LEU A 178 -20.42 -17.61 -4.76
CA LEU A 178 -19.57 -16.42 -4.83
C LEU A 178 -18.76 -16.28 -3.56
N GLY A 179 -17.46 -16.02 -3.66
CA GLY A 179 -16.57 -15.71 -2.53
C GLY A 179 -16.42 -14.20 -2.34
N LEU A 180 -16.35 -13.76 -1.07
CA LEU A 180 -15.98 -12.42 -0.68
C LEU A 180 -14.92 -12.46 0.43
N GLU A 181 -13.89 -11.61 0.31
CA GLU A 181 -12.91 -11.40 1.38
C GLU A 181 -13.52 -10.51 2.47
N ALA A 182 -13.38 -10.93 3.73
CA ALA A 182 -14.09 -10.36 4.87
C ALA A 182 -13.63 -8.94 5.28
N GLY A 183 -12.39 -8.58 4.98
CA GLY A 183 -11.75 -7.35 5.46
C GLY A 183 -11.74 -6.19 4.47
N ASP A 184 -12.33 -6.34 3.29
CA ASP A 184 -12.24 -5.34 2.21
C ASP A 184 -13.29 -4.23 2.33
N VAL A 185 -13.43 -3.67 3.52
CA VAL A 185 -14.38 -2.60 3.84
C VAL A 185 -14.09 -1.32 3.03
N ASP A 186 -12.83 -1.01 2.79
CA ASP A 186 -12.43 0.15 1.99
C ASP A 186 -12.78 -0.01 0.51
N TRP A 187 -12.65 -1.23 -0.05
CA TRP A 187 -13.14 -1.54 -1.39
C TRP A 187 -14.66 -1.37 -1.47
N PHE A 188 -15.39 -1.90 -0.49
CA PHE A 188 -16.84 -1.73 -0.39
C PHE A 188 -17.23 -0.25 -0.38
N GLY A 189 -16.61 0.55 0.51
CA GLY A 189 -16.86 1.99 0.60
C GLY A 189 -16.53 2.72 -0.70
N ALA A 190 -15.41 2.38 -1.35
CA ALA A 190 -15.02 2.96 -2.63
C ALA A 190 -16.02 2.63 -3.75
N MET A 191 -16.46 1.38 -3.83
CA MET A 191 -17.47 0.94 -4.80
C MET A 191 -18.81 1.67 -4.59
N VAL A 192 -19.29 1.74 -3.34
CA VAL A 192 -20.54 2.45 -3.02
C VAL A 192 -20.45 3.94 -3.37
N LYS A 193 -19.34 4.59 -3.04
CA LYS A 193 -19.13 6.02 -3.39
C LYS A 193 -19.08 6.22 -4.90
N HIS A 194 -18.44 5.31 -5.64
CA HIS A 194 -18.36 5.40 -7.11
C HIS A 194 -19.73 5.22 -7.78
N MET A 195 -20.50 4.25 -7.33
CA MET A 195 -21.86 3.99 -7.86
C MET A 195 -22.88 5.04 -7.46
N GLY A 196 -22.57 5.87 -6.44
CA GLY A 196 -23.53 6.67 -5.68
C GLY A 196 -24.07 5.86 -4.48
N GLU A 197 -24.29 6.52 -3.34
CA GLU A 197 -24.57 5.81 -2.07
C GLU A 197 -25.81 4.91 -2.17
N GLU A 198 -26.94 5.43 -2.67
CA GLU A 198 -28.19 4.67 -2.78
C GLU A 198 -28.08 3.51 -3.80
N PRO A 199 -27.65 3.70 -5.06
CA PRO A 199 -27.51 2.61 -6.02
C PRO A 199 -26.44 1.58 -5.59
N GLY A 200 -25.32 2.05 -5.00
CA GLY A 200 -24.25 1.18 -4.51
C GLY A 200 -24.72 0.28 -3.38
N LEU A 201 -25.43 0.82 -2.39
CA LEU A 201 -25.99 0.01 -1.31
C LEU A 201 -27.06 -0.96 -1.81
N ALA A 202 -27.87 -0.56 -2.82
CA ALA A 202 -28.83 -1.46 -3.46
C ALA A 202 -28.11 -2.63 -4.17
N PHE A 203 -27.00 -2.37 -4.88
CA PHE A 203 -26.17 -3.41 -5.50
C PHE A 203 -25.63 -4.39 -4.44
N PHE A 204 -25.01 -3.89 -3.37
CA PHE A 204 -24.44 -4.76 -2.33
C PHE A 204 -25.50 -5.51 -1.52
N THR A 205 -26.70 -4.95 -1.36
CA THR A 205 -27.84 -5.67 -0.77
C THR A 205 -28.25 -6.85 -1.64
N ARG A 206 -28.30 -6.67 -2.97
CA ARG A 206 -28.55 -7.77 -3.91
C ARG A 206 -27.42 -8.81 -3.87
N LEU A 207 -26.16 -8.36 -3.80
CA LEU A 207 -25.00 -9.23 -3.69
C LEU A 207 -25.04 -10.07 -2.39
N ALA A 208 -25.45 -9.46 -1.28
CA ALA A 208 -25.65 -10.18 -0.01
C ALA A 208 -26.76 -11.24 -0.11
N SER A 209 -27.85 -10.95 -0.84
CA SER A 209 -28.93 -11.91 -1.08
C SER A 209 -28.48 -13.13 -1.91
N MET A 210 -27.37 -13.02 -2.65
CA MET A 210 -26.73 -14.14 -3.34
C MET A 210 -26.03 -15.12 -2.39
N ARG A 211 -26.03 -14.86 -1.07
CA ARG A 211 -25.44 -15.69 -0.02
C ARG A 211 -23.96 -16.01 -0.27
N PRO A 212 -23.10 -14.97 -0.44
CA PRO A 212 -21.70 -15.21 -0.72
C PRO A 212 -21.01 -15.93 0.45
N GLN A 213 -19.99 -16.73 0.12
CA GLN A 213 -19.16 -17.41 1.11
C GLN A 213 -18.03 -16.46 1.56
N ILE A 214 -18.01 -16.11 2.84
CA ILE A 214 -17.05 -15.17 3.39
C ILE A 214 -15.78 -15.91 3.84
N ARG A 215 -14.62 -15.44 3.42
CA ARG A 215 -13.31 -15.93 3.86
C ARG A 215 -12.45 -14.74 4.25
N SER A 216 -11.56 -14.94 5.23
CA SER A 216 -10.59 -13.92 5.64
C SER A 216 -9.22 -14.24 5.08
N GLY A 217 -8.64 -13.31 4.34
CA GLY A 217 -7.35 -13.41 3.70
C GLY A 217 -7.41 -13.73 2.20
N HIS A 218 -6.82 -12.84 1.38
CA HIS A 218 -6.76 -12.99 -0.08
C HIS A 218 -6.00 -14.25 -0.53
N THR A 219 -5.02 -14.71 0.27
CA THR A 219 -4.28 -15.93 -0.02
C THR A 219 -5.21 -17.16 0.10
N LEU A 220 -5.99 -17.25 1.19
CA LEU A 220 -6.97 -18.31 1.37
C LEU A 220 -8.04 -18.24 0.28
N MET A 221 -8.57 -17.05 -0.02
CA MET A 221 -9.56 -16.87 -1.08
C MET A 221 -9.05 -17.39 -2.42
N GLY A 222 -7.81 -17.09 -2.80
CA GLY A 222 -7.19 -17.61 -4.01
C GLY A 222 -7.08 -19.14 -4.00
N GLN A 223 -6.72 -19.74 -2.87
CA GLN A 223 -6.59 -21.20 -2.72
C GLN A 223 -7.95 -21.91 -2.87
N VAL A 224 -9.01 -21.40 -2.25
CA VAL A 224 -10.35 -22.03 -2.34
C VAL A 224 -10.98 -21.85 -3.72
N VAL A 225 -10.65 -20.78 -4.44
CA VAL A 225 -11.01 -20.64 -5.87
C VAL A 225 -10.22 -21.63 -6.73
N ALA A 226 -8.91 -21.71 -6.53
CA ALA A 226 -8.05 -22.62 -7.29
C ALA A 226 -8.42 -24.10 -7.07
N SER A 227 -8.81 -24.49 -5.86
CA SER A 227 -9.26 -25.85 -5.53
C SER A 227 -10.66 -26.19 -6.09
N GLY A 228 -11.44 -25.17 -6.51
CA GLY A 228 -12.81 -25.34 -6.97
C GLY A 228 -13.85 -25.40 -5.83
N GLU A 229 -13.47 -25.19 -4.57
CA GLU A 229 -14.44 -25.08 -3.45
C GLU A 229 -15.40 -23.91 -3.68
N ILE A 230 -14.86 -22.78 -4.16
CA ILE A 230 -15.62 -21.58 -4.58
C ILE A 230 -15.30 -21.33 -6.05
N PRO A 231 -16.26 -21.36 -6.97
CA PRO A 231 -15.97 -21.18 -8.39
C PRO A 231 -15.54 -19.78 -8.79
N ILE A 232 -15.93 -18.75 -8.03
CA ILE A 232 -15.62 -17.34 -8.32
C ILE A 232 -15.54 -16.52 -7.03
N ALA A 233 -14.59 -15.60 -6.96
CA ALA A 233 -14.48 -14.57 -5.92
C ALA A 233 -14.61 -13.18 -6.53
N ALA A 234 -15.26 -12.24 -5.81
CA ALA A 234 -15.58 -10.91 -6.34
C ALA A 234 -14.53 -9.83 -6.02
N ASN A 235 -13.72 -10.01 -4.98
CA ASN A 235 -12.80 -8.99 -4.47
C ASN A 235 -11.44 -9.56 -4.03
N ILE A 236 -10.82 -10.34 -4.88
CA ILE A 236 -9.46 -10.86 -4.61
C ILE A 236 -8.40 -9.93 -5.21
N TYR A 237 -7.22 -9.88 -4.61
CA TYR A 237 -6.08 -9.24 -5.26
C TYR A 237 -5.59 -10.06 -6.46
N ASN A 238 -5.49 -9.43 -7.63
CA ASN A 238 -5.09 -10.08 -8.87
C ASN A 238 -3.75 -10.83 -8.76
N HIS A 239 -2.77 -10.27 -8.05
CA HIS A 239 -1.47 -10.89 -7.86
C HIS A 239 -1.53 -12.23 -7.08
N ASN A 240 -2.53 -12.42 -6.22
CA ASN A 240 -2.73 -13.70 -5.53
C ASN A 240 -3.26 -14.77 -6.48
N ALA A 241 -4.21 -14.42 -7.34
CA ALA A 241 -4.71 -15.33 -8.37
C ALA A 241 -3.62 -15.64 -9.41
N GLU A 242 -2.87 -14.62 -9.87
CA GLU A 242 -1.79 -14.79 -10.84
C GLU A 242 -0.69 -15.71 -10.32
N ARG A 243 -0.28 -15.57 -9.06
CA ARG A 243 0.72 -16.46 -8.44
C ARG A 243 0.33 -17.92 -8.51
N LEU A 244 -0.94 -18.23 -8.26
CA LEU A 244 -1.45 -19.60 -8.35
C LEU A 244 -1.55 -20.06 -9.81
N ALA A 245 -1.98 -19.18 -10.72
CA ALA A 245 -2.07 -19.46 -12.15
C ALA A 245 -0.71 -19.80 -12.76
N VAL A 246 0.34 -19.06 -12.41
CA VAL A 246 1.73 -19.33 -12.83
C VAL A 246 2.25 -20.67 -12.30
N GLN A 247 1.75 -21.13 -11.15
CA GLN A 247 2.05 -22.44 -10.58
C GLN A 247 1.22 -23.58 -11.22
N GLY A 248 0.38 -23.27 -12.21
CA GLY A 248 -0.41 -24.25 -12.96
C GLY A 248 -1.80 -24.52 -12.36
N ALA A 249 -2.24 -23.78 -11.36
CA ALA A 249 -3.59 -23.94 -10.82
C ALA A 249 -4.66 -23.47 -11.82
N PRO A 250 -5.86 -24.08 -11.84
CA PRO A 250 -6.95 -23.72 -12.73
C PRO A 250 -7.67 -22.44 -12.26
N ILE A 251 -6.95 -21.36 -12.12
CA ILE A 251 -7.47 -20.05 -11.70
C ILE A 251 -7.05 -18.97 -12.70
N ARG A 252 -7.95 -18.03 -12.96
CA ARG A 252 -7.69 -16.78 -13.69
C ARG A 252 -8.38 -15.64 -12.97
N TRP A 253 -7.97 -14.43 -13.31
CA TRP A 253 -8.57 -13.21 -12.80
C TRP A 253 -9.00 -12.29 -13.94
N ARG A 254 -9.89 -11.36 -13.64
CA ARG A 254 -10.34 -10.30 -14.55
C ARG A 254 -10.58 -9.02 -13.76
N ALA A 255 -10.06 -7.90 -14.28
CA ALA A 255 -10.43 -6.58 -13.82
C ALA A 255 -11.83 -6.22 -14.36
N LEU A 256 -12.70 -5.71 -13.49
CA LEU A 256 -14.01 -5.18 -13.86
C LEU A 256 -14.01 -3.67 -13.70
N ASP A 257 -14.77 -2.94 -14.51
CA ASP A 257 -14.91 -1.50 -14.37
C ASP A 257 -16.05 -1.16 -13.38
N PRO A 258 -15.76 -0.35 -12.35
CA PRO A 258 -14.48 0.25 -11.98
C PRO A 258 -13.52 -0.75 -11.29
N THR A 259 -12.25 -0.70 -11.65
CA THR A 259 -11.21 -1.41 -10.89
C THR A 259 -10.60 -0.47 -9.85
N PHE A 260 -10.56 -0.93 -8.60
CA PHE A 260 -9.90 -0.19 -7.52
C PHE A 260 -8.55 -0.82 -7.16
N GLY A 261 -7.57 0.07 -6.88
CA GLY A 261 -6.25 -0.29 -6.37
C GLY A 261 -6.02 0.29 -4.98
N ARG A 262 -5.59 -0.57 -4.07
CA ARG A 262 -5.09 -0.14 -2.76
C ARG A 262 -3.59 0.13 -2.89
N PRO A 263 -3.12 1.38 -2.71
CA PRO A 263 -1.70 1.68 -2.73
C PRO A 263 -1.01 1.06 -1.51
N ASN A 264 0.19 0.55 -1.71
CA ASN A 264 1.17 0.32 -0.65
C ASN A 264 2.29 1.32 -0.87
N SER A 265 2.76 1.95 0.18
CA SER A 265 3.57 3.15 0.05
C SER A 265 4.78 3.13 0.97
N ILE A 266 5.81 3.83 0.55
CA ILE A 266 7.01 4.11 1.32
C ILE A 266 7.01 5.57 1.80
N GLY A 267 7.38 5.78 3.06
CA GLY A 267 7.58 7.11 3.66
C GLY A 267 8.84 7.15 4.49
N LEU A 268 9.49 8.31 4.51
CA LEU A 268 10.71 8.56 5.28
C LEU A 268 10.38 9.24 6.60
N THR A 269 10.96 8.75 7.67
CA THR A 269 10.73 9.29 9.02
C THR A 269 11.39 10.66 9.16
N ARG A 270 10.65 11.65 9.70
CA ARG A 270 11.13 13.01 9.90
C ARG A 270 12.43 13.13 10.72
N ARG A 271 12.68 12.18 11.60
CA ARG A 271 13.84 12.12 12.48
C ARG A 271 14.52 10.76 12.40
N ALA A 272 14.66 10.24 11.18
CA ALA A 272 15.33 8.97 10.95
C ALA A 272 16.74 8.98 11.58
N PRO A 273 17.14 7.92 12.29
CA PRO A 273 18.51 7.75 12.76
C PRO A 273 19.54 7.71 11.61
N HIS A 274 19.14 7.18 10.44
CA HIS A 274 20.00 6.98 9.28
C HIS A 274 19.38 7.59 8.01
N PRO A 275 19.32 8.96 7.92
CA PRO A 275 18.52 9.63 6.89
C PRO A 275 19.06 9.46 5.45
N HIS A 276 20.40 9.33 5.27
CA HIS A 276 20.96 9.07 3.94
C HIS A 276 20.62 7.67 3.46
N ALA A 277 20.74 6.67 4.34
CA ALA A 277 20.38 5.29 4.03
C ALA A 277 18.87 5.13 3.78
N ALA A 278 18.03 5.86 4.52
CA ALA A 278 16.59 5.91 4.31
C ALA A 278 16.24 6.43 2.90
N LEU A 279 16.79 7.58 2.50
CA LEU A 279 16.52 8.16 1.18
C LEU A 279 17.12 7.30 0.06
N LEU A 280 18.31 6.73 0.25
CA LEU A 280 18.93 5.82 -0.69
C LEU A 280 18.09 4.54 -0.90
N PHE A 281 17.49 4.01 0.19
CA PHE A 281 16.60 2.86 0.10
C PHE A 281 15.30 3.19 -0.64
N ALA A 282 14.72 4.36 -0.38
CA ALA A 282 13.53 4.82 -1.10
C ALA A 282 13.81 4.98 -2.60
N ASP A 283 14.94 5.60 -2.95
CA ASP A 283 15.36 5.73 -4.35
C ASP A 283 15.52 4.35 -5.02
N PHE A 284 16.15 3.40 -4.32
CA PHE A 284 16.33 2.05 -4.85
C PHE A 284 14.98 1.34 -5.06
N LEU A 285 14.08 1.37 -4.06
CA LEU A 285 12.77 0.71 -4.15
C LEU A 285 11.95 1.26 -5.32
N LEU A 286 12.01 2.58 -5.55
CA LEU A 286 11.28 3.27 -6.62
C LEU A 286 11.99 3.23 -7.97
N SER A 287 13.25 2.79 -8.03
CA SER A 287 14.02 2.68 -9.27
C SER A 287 13.48 1.56 -10.17
N PRO A 288 13.78 1.59 -11.49
CA PRO A 288 13.43 0.49 -12.38
C PRO A 288 13.91 -0.88 -11.89
N GLU A 289 15.06 -0.95 -11.19
CA GLU A 289 15.58 -2.20 -10.60
C GLU A 289 14.68 -2.70 -9.46
N GLY A 290 14.39 -1.87 -8.45
CA GLY A 290 13.52 -2.23 -7.33
C GLY A 290 12.10 -2.57 -7.78
N GLN A 291 11.55 -1.81 -8.73
CA GLN A 291 10.24 -2.04 -9.30
C GLN A 291 10.19 -3.34 -10.14
N THR A 292 11.29 -3.69 -10.83
CA THR A 292 11.43 -4.96 -11.55
C THR A 292 11.45 -6.14 -10.57
N ILE A 293 12.16 -6.02 -9.45
CA ILE A 293 12.16 -7.05 -8.40
C ILE A 293 10.73 -7.27 -7.88
N LEU A 294 9.96 -6.22 -7.62
CA LEU A 294 8.55 -6.32 -7.22
C LEU A 294 7.72 -7.06 -8.29
N ARG A 295 7.84 -6.66 -9.56
CA ARG A 295 7.15 -7.30 -10.68
C ARG A 295 7.48 -8.80 -10.76
N ASP A 296 8.75 -9.17 -10.66
CA ASP A 296 9.21 -10.56 -10.75
C ASP A 296 8.74 -11.43 -9.56
N ARG A 297 8.27 -10.76 -8.49
CA ARG A 297 7.57 -11.36 -7.35
C ARG A 297 6.03 -11.35 -7.52
N ASN A 298 5.54 -11.10 -8.72
CA ASN A 298 4.11 -10.94 -9.03
C ASN A 298 3.46 -9.81 -8.22
N ARG A 299 4.22 -8.76 -7.86
CA ARG A 299 3.65 -7.53 -7.33
C ARG A 299 3.40 -6.55 -8.47
N VAL A 300 2.46 -5.64 -8.26
CA VAL A 300 2.15 -4.64 -9.27
C VAL A 300 2.94 -3.38 -9.00
N PRO A 301 4.00 -3.08 -9.76
CA PRO A 301 4.82 -1.91 -9.53
C PRO A 301 4.02 -0.62 -9.72
N SER A 302 4.40 0.45 -9.02
CA SER A 302 3.87 1.79 -9.25
C SER A 302 4.54 2.51 -10.43
N SER A 303 5.62 1.94 -10.94
CA SER A 303 6.37 2.47 -12.08
C SER A 303 5.62 2.26 -13.39
N GLY A 304 5.48 3.34 -14.18
CA GLY A 304 4.94 3.29 -15.55
C GLY A 304 5.96 2.86 -16.59
N VAL A 305 7.25 2.71 -16.24
CA VAL A 305 8.31 2.25 -17.14
C VAL A 305 8.70 0.79 -16.92
N VAL A 306 8.10 0.13 -15.95
CA VAL A 306 8.25 -1.31 -15.71
C VAL A 306 6.95 -1.99 -16.11
N ASP A 307 6.97 -2.62 -17.28
CA ASP A 307 5.79 -3.32 -17.81
C ASP A 307 5.34 -4.44 -16.89
N SER A 308 4.04 -4.50 -16.65
CA SER A 308 3.39 -5.56 -15.88
C SER A 308 2.04 -5.91 -16.49
N ALA A 309 1.80 -7.19 -16.73
CA ALA A 309 0.47 -7.66 -17.16
C ALA A 309 -0.60 -7.52 -16.08
N LEU A 310 -0.19 -7.20 -14.83
CA LEU A 310 -1.09 -7.09 -13.69
C LEU A 310 -1.75 -5.71 -13.55
N ASN A 311 -1.42 -4.72 -14.39
CA ASN A 311 -1.97 -3.36 -14.36
C ASN A 311 -2.31 -2.80 -15.76
N ASP A 312 -2.45 -3.66 -16.76
CA ASP A 312 -2.84 -3.27 -18.13
C ASP A 312 -4.36 -3.06 -18.23
N PHE A 313 -4.87 -2.15 -17.39
CA PHE A 313 -6.29 -1.73 -17.35
C PHE A 313 -6.42 -0.37 -16.65
N LEU A 314 -7.55 0.29 -16.89
CA LEU A 314 -7.89 1.54 -16.16
C LEU A 314 -8.25 1.23 -14.71
N PHE A 315 -7.77 2.06 -13.80
CA PHE A 315 -8.05 1.90 -12.38
C PHE A 315 -8.16 3.24 -11.64
N GLN A 316 -8.75 3.18 -10.46
CA GLN A 316 -8.80 4.26 -9.48
C GLN A 316 -8.12 3.80 -8.19
N THR A 317 -7.50 4.72 -7.46
CA THR A 317 -6.98 4.41 -6.13
C THR A 317 -8.08 4.56 -5.08
N ILE A 318 -8.09 3.66 -4.10
CA ILE A 318 -8.95 3.84 -2.93
C ILE A 318 -8.46 5.06 -2.14
N ASP A 319 -9.39 5.94 -1.81
CA ASP A 319 -9.13 7.07 -0.92
C ASP A 319 -8.87 6.56 0.50
N PRO A 320 -7.70 6.81 1.10
CA PRO A 320 -7.38 6.37 2.45
C PRO A 320 -8.32 6.92 3.52
N LEU A 321 -9.03 8.03 3.23
CA LEU A 321 -10.03 8.62 4.14
C LEU A 321 -11.19 7.66 4.41
N ILE A 322 -11.54 6.79 3.47
CA ILE A 322 -12.58 5.76 3.65
C ILE A 322 -12.27 4.87 4.86
N SER A 323 -11.02 4.45 5.00
CA SER A 323 -10.58 3.59 6.11
C SER A 323 -10.24 4.33 7.40
N LEU A 324 -10.06 5.66 7.35
CA LEU A 324 -9.65 6.45 8.53
C LEU A 324 -10.82 7.25 9.12
N ASP A 325 -11.55 7.96 8.29
CA ASP A 325 -12.55 8.92 8.74
C ASP A 325 -13.98 8.36 8.61
N GLU A 326 -14.19 7.40 7.72
CA GLU A 326 -15.49 6.80 7.46
C GLU A 326 -15.54 5.30 7.84
N ASP A 327 -14.52 4.77 8.52
CA ASP A 327 -14.40 3.34 8.85
C ASP A 327 -15.62 2.82 9.61
N GLU A 328 -16.08 3.52 10.64
CA GLU A 328 -17.24 3.10 11.44
C GLU A 328 -18.51 2.95 10.57
N LYS A 329 -18.72 3.89 9.62
CA LYS A 329 -19.85 3.84 8.70
C LYS A 329 -19.78 2.59 7.84
N TRP A 330 -18.66 2.41 7.14
CA TRP A 330 -18.53 1.34 6.15
C TRP A 330 -18.38 -0.04 6.79
N SER A 331 -17.66 -0.14 7.92
CA SER A 331 -17.52 -1.38 8.69
C SER A 331 -18.85 -1.84 9.26
N THR A 332 -19.69 -0.91 9.75
CA THR A 332 -21.03 -1.23 10.23
C THR A 332 -21.90 -1.78 9.11
N MET A 333 -21.96 -1.09 7.96
CA MET A 333 -22.76 -1.50 6.81
C MET A 333 -22.29 -2.84 6.24
N TRP A 334 -20.97 -3.01 6.09
CA TRP A 334 -20.38 -4.28 5.64
C TRP A 334 -20.72 -5.44 6.57
N SER A 335 -20.56 -5.23 7.87
CA SER A 335 -20.90 -6.23 8.87
C SER A 335 -22.39 -6.61 8.85
N GLU A 336 -23.27 -5.62 8.66
CA GLU A 336 -24.72 -5.86 8.56
C GLU A 336 -25.10 -6.67 7.33
N LEU A 337 -24.47 -6.40 6.20
CA LEU A 337 -24.76 -7.08 4.93
C LEU A 337 -24.17 -8.50 4.88
N PHE A 338 -22.93 -8.68 5.35
CA PHE A 338 -22.16 -9.87 5.04
C PHE A 338 -21.70 -10.71 6.23
N LEU A 339 -21.57 -10.13 7.45
CA LEU A 339 -20.97 -10.84 8.58
C LEU A 339 -21.98 -11.27 9.64
N LYS A 340 -23.12 -10.60 9.76
CA LYS A 340 -24.16 -10.99 10.74
C LYS A 340 -24.80 -12.33 10.35
N GLY A 341 -24.55 -13.34 11.17
CA GLY A 341 -25.15 -14.68 11.02
C GLY A 341 -24.34 -15.65 10.14
N GLN A 342 -23.14 -15.28 9.68
CA GLN A 342 -22.24 -16.17 8.95
C GLN A 342 -21.03 -16.59 9.79
N ALA A 343 -20.60 -17.85 9.67
CA ALA A 343 -19.33 -18.31 10.23
C ALA A 343 -18.19 -17.79 9.35
N VAL A 344 -17.39 -16.86 9.87
CA VAL A 344 -16.18 -16.38 9.18
C VAL A 344 -15.05 -17.37 9.44
N THR A 345 -14.61 -18.08 8.41
CA THR A 345 -13.42 -18.95 8.49
C THR A 345 -12.17 -18.06 8.40
N ARG A 346 -11.37 -18.05 9.46
CA ARG A 346 -10.12 -17.27 9.55
C ARG A 346 -8.94 -18.16 9.25
N ASP A 347 -7.96 -17.61 8.54
CA ASP A 347 -6.64 -18.20 8.47
C ASP A 347 -6.02 -18.25 9.88
N VAL A 348 -5.59 -19.43 10.29
CA VAL A 348 -4.74 -19.58 11.48
C VAL A 348 -3.32 -19.32 10.98
N ALA A 349 -2.79 -18.14 11.31
CA ALA A 349 -1.49 -17.62 10.90
C ALA A 349 -0.32 -18.56 11.25
#